data_8e77b00802292225a86310fe8a350425
#
_entry.id   8e77b00802292225a86310fe8a350425
#
_cell.length_a   1.000
_cell.length_b   1.000
_cell.length_c   1.000
_cell.angle_alpha   90.00
_cell.angle_beta   90.00
_cell.angle_gamma   90.00
#
_symmetry.space_group_name_H-M   'P 1'
#
loop_
_entity.id
_entity.type
_entity.pdbx_description
1 polymer ?
#
loop_
_entity_poly.entity_id
_entity_poly.type
_entity_poly.pdbx_seq_one_letter_code
_entity_poly.pdbx_strand_id
1 'polypeptide(L)'
;SKTRPHRVKEEPAFDFIQAALDEGPNIIQDFHENMTVRGGKLYAVLADVCAFANTNGGTLYIGISQDAKKMPLGTESPDQDIHLLEKEINNRVSPPLHCQIDTHDFRGKKILRILVPRGLESPYAVDDNKIYVRDEAETGLAVRDEIVSLVLRSQSEVHPPEPVKSVQLPAVELPPTADDEKIIASIKPRTGVEVLQPEDRQGKTYF
;
A
#
# COMPACT_ATOMS: atom_id res chain seq x y z
N SER A 1 -1.61 49.90 -41.79
CA SER A 1 -1.22 48.55 -41.50
C SER A 1 -1.70 48.20 -40.08
N LYS A 2 -2.78 47.43 -39.93
CA LYS A 2 -3.31 46.99 -38.62
C LYS A 2 -2.75 45.62 -38.35
N THR A 3 -1.77 45.52 -37.46
CA THR A 3 -1.23 44.26 -36.94
C THR A 3 -2.30 43.60 -36.06
N ARG A 4 -2.79 42.44 -36.46
CA ARG A 4 -3.65 41.61 -35.60
C ARG A 4 -2.82 41.07 -34.43
N PRO A 5 -3.33 41.14 -33.18
CA PRO A 5 -2.64 40.53 -32.05
C PRO A 5 -2.62 39.01 -32.24
N HIS A 6 -1.44 38.44 -32.06
CA HIS A 6 -1.23 37.01 -32.05
C HIS A 6 -1.96 36.42 -30.84
N ARG A 7 -3.05 35.67 -31.07
CA ARG A 7 -3.77 34.94 -30.03
C ARG A 7 -2.87 33.79 -29.62
N VAL A 8 -2.19 33.95 -28.50
CA VAL A 8 -1.48 32.85 -27.84
C VAL A 8 -2.54 31.77 -27.59
N LYS A 9 -2.38 30.59 -28.19
CA LYS A 9 -3.18 29.44 -27.83
C LYS A 9 -2.71 29.04 -26.42
N GLU A 10 -3.56 29.33 -25.42
CA GLU A 10 -3.39 28.76 -24.10
C GLU A 10 -3.44 27.24 -24.27
N GLU A 11 -2.39 26.53 -23.88
CA GLU A 11 -2.41 25.08 -23.79
C GLU A 11 -3.51 24.71 -22.79
N PRO A 12 -4.37 23.70 -23.10
CA PRO A 12 -5.39 23.27 -22.17
C PRO A 12 -4.73 22.84 -20.87
N ALA A 13 -5.27 23.33 -19.73
CA ALA A 13 -4.81 22.93 -18.40
C ALA A 13 -4.87 21.40 -18.30
N PHE A 14 -3.84 20.81 -17.67
CA PHE A 14 -3.76 19.37 -17.45
C PHE A 14 -4.96 18.88 -16.62
N ASP A 15 -5.75 17.96 -17.18
CA ASP A 15 -6.88 17.33 -16.51
C ASP A 15 -6.45 16.01 -15.86
N PHE A 16 -6.20 16.07 -14.56
CA PHE A 16 -5.73 14.91 -13.81
C PHE A 16 -6.81 13.83 -13.65
N ILE A 17 -8.10 14.16 -13.68
CA ILE A 17 -9.19 13.20 -13.62
C ILE A 17 -9.24 12.40 -14.92
N GLN A 18 -9.12 13.07 -16.06
CA GLN A 18 -9.05 12.38 -17.35
C GLN A 18 -7.84 11.46 -17.41
N ALA A 19 -6.67 11.92 -16.94
CA ALA A 19 -5.48 11.09 -16.89
C ALA A 19 -5.66 9.86 -15.97
N ALA A 20 -6.32 10.03 -14.83
CA ALA A 20 -6.64 8.92 -13.93
C ALA A 20 -7.59 7.91 -14.58
N LEU A 21 -8.62 8.38 -15.30
CA LEU A 21 -9.54 7.51 -16.04
C LEU A 21 -8.84 6.73 -17.15
N ASP A 22 -7.91 7.36 -17.85
CA ASP A 22 -7.16 6.72 -18.94
C ASP A 22 -6.26 5.59 -18.39
N GLU A 23 -5.73 5.76 -17.19
CA GLU A 23 -4.94 4.75 -16.49
C GLU A 23 -5.82 3.63 -15.90
N GLY A 24 -7.00 3.97 -15.40
CA GLY A 24 -7.94 3.07 -14.77
C GLY A 24 -7.59 2.69 -13.32
N PRO A 25 -8.40 1.82 -12.70
CA PRO A 25 -8.14 1.31 -11.35
C PRO A 25 -6.79 0.59 -11.26
N ASN A 26 -6.07 0.83 -10.19
CA ASN A 26 -4.78 0.18 -9.91
C ASN A 26 -4.52 0.13 -8.40
N ILE A 27 -3.28 -0.13 -7.99
CA ILE A 27 -2.92 -0.27 -6.58
C ILE A 27 -3.05 1.04 -5.78
N ILE A 28 -3.09 2.19 -6.44
CA ILE A 28 -3.14 3.52 -5.81
C ILE A 28 -4.33 4.38 -6.25
N GLN A 29 -5.24 3.86 -7.02
CA GLN A 29 -6.46 4.60 -7.37
C GLN A 29 -7.63 3.69 -7.68
N ASP A 30 -8.84 4.20 -7.39
CA ASP A 30 -10.10 3.58 -7.77
C ASP A 30 -11.21 4.62 -7.94
N PHE A 31 -12.35 4.17 -8.47
CA PHE A 31 -13.47 5.01 -8.86
C PHE A 31 -14.77 4.43 -8.31
N HIS A 32 -15.63 5.31 -7.78
CA HIS A 32 -16.97 4.97 -7.32
C HIS A 32 -18.01 5.91 -7.94
N GLU A 33 -19.04 5.35 -8.54
CA GLU A 33 -20.11 6.17 -9.15
C GLU A 33 -20.92 6.95 -8.12
N ASN A 34 -21.10 6.37 -6.92
CA ASN A 34 -21.81 6.98 -5.81
C ASN A 34 -21.33 6.39 -4.48
N MET A 35 -21.85 6.93 -3.39
CA MET A 35 -21.55 6.47 -2.03
C MET A 35 -22.81 6.25 -1.20
N THR A 36 -23.87 5.75 -1.81
CA THR A 36 -25.12 5.48 -1.11
C THR A 36 -24.94 4.41 -0.06
N VAL A 37 -25.58 4.60 1.10
CA VAL A 37 -25.56 3.62 2.21
C VAL A 37 -26.28 2.35 1.77
N ARG A 38 -27.41 2.49 1.11
CA ARG A 38 -28.19 1.36 0.59
C ARG A 38 -27.42 0.70 -0.56
N GLY A 39 -27.26 -0.63 -0.46
CA GLY A 39 -26.49 -1.40 -1.44
C GLY A 39 -24.98 -1.45 -1.17
N GLY A 40 -24.53 -0.96 -0.02
CA GLY A 40 -23.15 -1.11 0.41
C GLY A 40 -22.12 -0.25 -0.32
N LYS A 41 -22.55 0.79 -1.04
CA LYS A 41 -21.62 1.65 -1.82
C LYS A 41 -20.72 2.49 -0.93
N LEU A 42 -21.27 3.09 0.13
CA LEU A 42 -20.46 3.80 1.12
C LEU A 42 -19.46 2.86 1.83
N TYR A 43 -19.91 1.66 2.16
CA TYR A 43 -19.04 0.66 2.77
C TYR A 43 -17.86 0.29 1.84
N ALA A 44 -18.10 0.14 0.55
CA ALA A 44 -17.05 -0.13 -0.44
C ALA A 44 -16.00 0.99 -0.48
N VAL A 45 -16.43 2.25 -0.36
CA VAL A 45 -15.50 3.40 -0.25
C VAL A 45 -14.63 3.27 1.01
N LEU A 46 -15.24 2.96 2.16
CA LEU A 46 -14.49 2.77 3.42
C LEU A 46 -13.51 1.60 3.35
N ALA A 47 -13.90 0.50 2.70
CA ALA A 47 -13.02 -0.64 2.48
C ALA A 47 -11.80 -0.26 1.64
N ASP A 48 -11.98 0.54 0.59
CA ASP A 48 -10.86 1.04 -0.23
C ASP A 48 -9.96 2.00 0.55
N VAL A 49 -10.53 2.90 1.35
CA VAL A 49 -9.76 3.79 2.23
C VAL A 49 -8.88 2.97 3.17
N CYS A 50 -9.45 1.96 3.82
CA CYS A 50 -8.71 1.05 4.69
C CYS A 50 -7.59 0.31 3.93
N ALA A 51 -7.91 -0.24 2.76
CA ALA A 51 -6.96 -0.97 1.93
C ALA A 51 -5.78 -0.11 1.47
N PHE A 52 -6.04 1.12 1.04
CA PHE A 52 -5.00 2.06 0.66
C PHE A 52 -4.11 2.45 1.84
N ALA A 53 -4.70 2.72 3.01
CA ALA A 53 -3.92 3.00 4.22
C ALA A 53 -3.00 1.84 4.61
N ASN A 54 -3.46 0.62 4.42
CA ASN A 54 -2.68 -0.61 4.69
C ASN A 54 -1.66 -0.94 3.60
N THR A 55 -1.73 -0.31 2.44
CA THR A 55 -0.85 -0.67 1.31
C THR A 55 0.08 0.51 0.97
N ASN A 56 -0.21 1.26 -0.08
CA ASN A 56 0.67 2.31 -0.57
C ASN A 56 0.07 3.72 -0.45
N GLY A 57 -1.08 3.86 0.24
CA GLY A 57 -1.91 5.03 0.09
C GLY A 57 -2.60 5.03 -1.28
N GLY A 58 -3.32 6.08 -1.61
CA GLY A 58 -3.97 6.17 -2.90
C GLY A 58 -5.01 7.27 -2.99
N THR A 59 -5.68 7.30 -4.12
CA THR A 59 -6.70 8.29 -4.46
C THR A 59 -8.00 7.60 -4.85
N LEU A 60 -9.10 8.04 -4.27
CA LEU A 60 -10.45 7.62 -4.66
C LEU A 60 -11.18 8.78 -5.30
N TYR A 61 -11.88 8.49 -6.39
CA TYR A 61 -12.76 9.42 -7.09
C TYR A 61 -14.20 8.98 -6.92
N ILE A 62 -15.04 9.86 -6.37
CA ILE A 62 -16.45 9.59 -6.09
C ILE A 62 -17.32 10.42 -7.01
N GLY A 63 -18.33 9.81 -7.60
CA GLY A 63 -19.24 10.43 -8.56
C GLY A 63 -18.89 10.12 -10.02
N ILE A 64 -18.00 9.19 -10.26
CA ILE A 64 -17.49 8.84 -11.58
C ILE A 64 -17.28 7.34 -11.71
N SER A 65 -17.59 6.77 -12.86
CA SER A 65 -17.30 5.36 -13.20
C SER A 65 -15.87 5.22 -13.72
N GLN A 66 -15.28 4.07 -13.48
CA GLN A 66 -14.03 3.66 -14.14
C GLN A 66 -14.17 3.56 -15.67
N ASP A 67 -15.39 3.38 -16.18
CA ASP A 67 -15.66 3.42 -17.62
C ASP A 67 -15.67 4.87 -18.12
N ALA A 68 -14.56 5.26 -18.76
CA ALA A 68 -14.40 6.61 -19.30
C ALA A 68 -15.47 7.03 -20.34
N LYS A 69 -16.21 6.08 -20.89
CA LYS A 69 -17.31 6.35 -21.84
C LYS A 69 -18.60 6.77 -21.13
N LYS A 70 -18.77 6.42 -19.87
CA LYS A 70 -19.92 6.83 -19.09
C LYS A 70 -19.80 8.29 -18.66
N MET A 71 -20.93 9.01 -18.74
CA MET A 71 -21.01 10.34 -18.16
C MET A 71 -20.91 10.25 -16.63
N PRO A 72 -20.15 11.13 -15.98
CA PRO A 72 -20.09 11.15 -14.53
C PRO A 72 -21.45 11.48 -13.94
N LEU A 73 -21.80 10.80 -12.84
CA LEU A 73 -22.99 11.13 -12.05
C LEU A 73 -22.76 12.39 -11.22
N GLY A 74 -21.59 12.53 -10.68
CA GLY A 74 -21.21 13.60 -9.78
C GLY A 74 -21.96 13.55 -8.44
N THR A 75 -21.81 14.60 -7.67
CA THR A 75 -22.54 14.84 -6.43
C THR A 75 -23.28 16.16 -6.50
N GLU A 76 -24.53 16.20 -6.01
CA GLU A 76 -25.34 17.41 -5.95
C GLU A 76 -25.01 18.26 -4.72
N SER A 77 -24.49 17.65 -3.67
CA SER A 77 -24.18 18.28 -2.38
C SER A 77 -22.76 17.96 -1.92
N PRO A 78 -21.72 18.48 -2.59
CA PRO A 78 -20.33 18.14 -2.29
C PRO A 78 -19.93 18.33 -0.84
N ASP A 79 -20.30 19.44 -0.23
CA ASP A 79 -19.93 19.77 1.16
C ASP A 79 -20.57 18.80 2.16
N GLN A 80 -21.83 18.42 1.94
CA GLN A 80 -22.52 17.43 2.77
C GLN A 80 -21.90 16.04 2.63
N ASP A 81 -21.55 15.66 1.42
CA ASP A 81 -20.95 14.38 1.10
C ASP A 81 -19.52 14.27 1.69
N ILE A 82 -18.74 15.34 1.62
CA ILE A 82 -17.43 15.43 2.29
C ILE A 82 -17.60 15.26 3.79
N HIS A 83 -18.56 15.96 4.41
CA HIS A 83 -18.83 15.85 5.84
C HIS A 83 -19.23 14.44 6.27
N LEU A 84 -20.06 13.78 5.44
CA LEU A 84 -20.44 12.39 5.66
C LEU A 84 -19.22 11.46 5.58
N LEU A 85 -18.38 11.61 4.56
CA LEU A 85 -17.17 10.81 4.40
C LEU A 85 -16.19 10.99 5.55
N GLU A 86 -15.92 12.22 5.96
CA GLU A 86 -15.07 12.53 7.10
C GLU A 86 -15.58 11.87 8.38
N LYS A 87 -16.89 11.99 8.64
CA LYS A 87 -17.54 11.38 9.80
C LYS A 87 -17.45 9.85 9.76
N GLU A 88 -17.78 9.23 8.64
CA GLU A 88 -17.76 7.78 8.49
C GLU A 88 -16.34 7.21 8.59
N ILE A 89 -15.36 7.86 7.97
CA ILE A 89 -13.94 7.47 8.09
C ILE A 89 -13.49 7.58 9.56
N ASN A 90 -13.79 8.69 10.23
CA ASN A 90 -13.40 8.90 11.63
C ASN A 90 -14.05 7.90 12.59
N ASN A 91 -15.30 7.50 12.33
CA ASN A 91 -16.03 6.60 13.22
C ASN A 91 -15.79 5.13 12.96
N ARG A 92 -15.42 4.77 11.72
CA ARG A 92 -15.42 3.36 11.30
C ARG A 92 -14.06 2.83 10.89
N VAL A 93 -13.09 3.68 10.59
CA VAL A 93 -11.71 3.27 10.29
C VAL A 93 -10.84 3.50 11.52
N SER A 94 -10.17 2.47 11.98
CA SER A 94 -9.24 2.51 13.12
C SER A 94 -7.94 1.79 12.81
N PRO A 95 -6.78 2.25 13.33
CA PRO A 95 -6.58 3.49 14.10
C PRO A 95 -7.00 4.76 13.34
N PRO A 96 -7.04 5.94 14.00
CA PRO A 96 -7.42 7.18 13.34
C PRO A 96 -6.59 7.46 12.10
N LEU A 97 -7.25 7.83 11.01
CA LEU A 97 -6.65 8.12 9.73
C LEU A 97 -7.17 9.44 9.19
N HIS A 98 -6.25 10.36 8.87
CA HIS A 98 -6.62 11.63 8.26
C HIS A 98 -6.52 11.56 6.73
N CYS A 99 -7.67 11.63 6.07
CA CYS A 99 -7.76 11.73 4.61
C CYS A 99 -8.07 13.17 4.22
N GLN A 100 -7.44 13.65 3.16
CA GLN A 100 -7.79 14.92 2.54
C GLN A 100 -8.88 14.68 1.50
N ILE A 101 -9.98 15.44 1.59
CA ILE A 101 -11.12 15.31 0.66
C ILE A 101 -11.39 16.67 0.03
N ASP A 102 -11.45 16.72 -1.29
CA ASP A 102 -11.72 17.93 -2.04
C ASP A 102 -12.71 17.67 -3.20
N THR A 103 -13.19 18.75 -3.81
CA THR A 103 -14.14 18.72 -4.90
C THR A 103 -13.51 19.27 -6.17
N HIS A 104 -13.76 18.60 -7.29
CA HIS A 104 -13.28 19.02 -8.61
C HIS A 104 -14.40 18.99 -9.64
N ASP A 105 -14.34 19.94 -10.56
CA ASP A 105 -15.23 19.95 -11.72
C ASP A 105 -14.69 19.03 -12.81
N PHE A 106 -15.54 18.15 -13.30
CA PHE A 106 -15.23 17.27 -14.42
C PHE A 106 -16.47 17.06 -15.30
N ARG A 107 -16.37 17.41 -16.57
CA ARG A 107 -17.47 17.30 -17.55
C ARG A 107 -18.80 17.88 -17.04
N GLY A 108 -18.75 19.03 -16.37
CA GLY A 108 -19.92 19.71 -15.82
C GLY A 108 -20.50 19.11 -14.55
N LYS A 109 -19.82 18.16 -13.92
CA LYS A 109 -20.22 17.52 -12.66
C LYS A 109 -19.19 17.75 -11.57
N LYS A 110 -19.64 17.75 -10.32
CA LYS A 110 -18.79 17.82 -9.13
C LYS A 110 -18.34 16.42 -8.73
N ILE A 111 -17.06 16.17 -8.77
CA ILE A 111 -16.44 14.90 -8.38
C ILE A 111 -15.69 15.10 -7.08
N LEU A 112 -15.86 14.20 -6.13
CA LEU A 112 -15.07 14.20 -4.91
C LEU A 112 -13.79 13.39 -5.12
N ARG A 113 -12.68 13.89 -4.57
CA ARG A 113 -11.41 13.18 -4.50
C ARG A 113 -11.03 12.96 -3.05
N ILE A 114 -10.71 11.72 -2.70
CA ILE A 114 -10.18 11.35 -1.39
C ILE A 114 -8.72 10.99 -1.57
N LEU A 115 -7.82 11.74 -0.92
CA LEU A 115 -6.41 11.41 -0.83
C LEU A 115 -6.17 10.62 0.46
N VAL A 116 -5.86 9.35 0.31
CA VAL A 116 -5.62 8.44 1.43
C VAL A 116 -4.12 8.27 1.63
N PRO A 117 -3.58 8.63 2.80
CA PRO A 117 -2.17 8.40 3.07
C PRO A 117 -1.88 6.91 3.28
N ARG A 118 -0.65 6.50 3.01
CA ARG A 118 -0.14 5.25 3.55
C ARG A 118 -0.03 5.39 5.05
N GLY A 119 -0.78 4.59 5.79
CA GLY A 119 -0.86 4.71 7.24
C GLY A 119 0.39 4.18 7.94
N LEU A 120 0.80 4.85 9.01
CA LEU A 120 1.98 4.49 9.81
C LEU A 120 1.67 3.49 10.92
N GLU A 121 0.40 3.35 11.29
CA GLU A 121 -0.08 2.53 12.40
C GLU A 121 -0.86 1.30 11.93
N SER A 122 -0.42 0.68 10.83
CA SER A 122 -1.05 -0.55 10.33
C SER A 122 -1.01 -1.70 11.35
N PRO A 123 -2.00 -2.60 11.35
CA PRO A 123 -3.11 -2.72 10.41
C PRO A 123 -4.27 -1.76 10.71
N TYR A 124 -4.83 -1.16 9.67
CA TYR A 124 -6.09 -0.42 9.74
C TYR A 124 -7.25 -1.35 9.49
N ALA A 125 -8.37 -1.12 10.16
CA ALA A 125 -9.57 -1.93 10.03
C ALA A 125 -10.83 -1.07 9.88
N VAL A 126 -11.82 -1.59 9.17
CA VAL A 126 -13.18 -1.05 9.15
C VAL A 126 -14.00 -1.79 10.21
N ASP A 127 -14.78 -1.05 11.00
CA ASP A 127 -15.63 -1.58 12.07
C ASP A 127 -14.88 -2.52 13.03
N ASP A 128 -13.62 -2.17 13.35
CA ASP A 128 -12.70 -2.83 14.28
C ASP A 128 -12.23 -4.25 13.90
N ASN A 129 -12.81 -4.87 12.89
CA ASN A 129 -12.54 -6.28 12.60
C ASN A 129 -12.32 -6.62 11.11
N LYS A 130 -12.50 -5.69 10.20
CA LYS A 130 -12.32 -5.90 8.76
C LYS A 130 -11.06 -5.23 8.27
N ILE A 131 -9.98 -5.99 8.13
CA ILE A 131 -8.69 -5.50 7.64
C ILE A 131 -8.64 -5.74 6.14
N TYR A 132 -8.72 -4.64 5.37
CA TYR A 132 -8.62 -4.69 3.91
C TYR A 132 -7.22 -4.34 3.45
N VAL A 133 -6.79 -4.98 2.37
CA VAL A 133 -5.56 -4.69 1.64
C VAL A 133 -5.85 -4.52 0.16
N ARG A 134 -4.99 -3.78 -0.52
CA ARG A 134 -5.08 -3.55 -1.95
C ARG A 134 -4.10 -4.45 -2.68
N ASP A 135 -4.62 -5.22 -3.64
CA ASP A 135 -3.84 -6.02 -4.57
C ASP A 135 -4.21 -5.59 -6.00
N GLU A 136 -3.27 -4.92 -6.68
CA GLU A 136 -3.51 -4.29 -7.98
C GLU A 136 -4.76 -3.40 -7.96
N ALA A 137 -5.80 -3.74 -8.70
CA ALA A 137 -7.05 -2.99 -8.79
C ALA A 137 -8.16 -3.53 -7.87
N GLU A 138 -7.86 -4.42 -6.95
CA GLU A 138 -8.84 -5.06 -6.09
C GLU A 138 -8.57 -4.82 -4.61
N THR A 139 -9.65 -4.61 -3.87
CA THR A 139 -9.65 -4.54 -2.40
C THR A 139 -10.21 -5.84 -1.85
N GLY A 140 -9.48 -6.47 -0.96
CA GLY A 140 -9.87 -7.73 -0.34
C GLY A 140 -9.48 -7.81 1.13
N LEU A 141 -10.07 -8.78 1.83
CA LEU A 141 -9.71 -9.05 3.22
C LEU A 141 -8.29 -9.59 3.30
N ALA A 142 -7.51 -9.05 4.22
CA ALA A 142 -6.16 -9.51 4.48
C ALA A 142 -6.18 -10.94 5.03
N VAL A 143 -5.27 -11.77 4.52
CA VAL A 143 -5.00 -13.09 5.09
C VAL A 143 -3.99 -12.97 6.24
N ARG A 144 -3.86 -14.04 7.02
CA ARG A 144 -3.04 -14.04 8.24
C ARG A 144 -1.64 -13.46 8.03
N ASP A 145 -0.92 -13.90 7.02
CA ASP A 145 0.46 -13.49 6.80
C ASP A 145 0.58 -12.03 6.37
N GLU A 146 -0.42 -11.50 5.66
CA GLU A 146 -0.52 -10.09 5.35
C GLU A 146 -0.74 -9.24 6.61
N ILE A 147 -1.59 -9.71 7.53
CA ILE A 147 -1.82 -9.04 8.82
C ILE A 147 -0.53 -9.00 9.65
N VAL A 148 0.20 -10.11 9.72
CA VAL A 148 1.51 -10.16 10.41
C VAL A 148 2.48 -9.15 9.79
N SER A 149 2.56 -9.08 8.47
CA SER A 149 3.41 -8.12 7.76
C SER A 149 3.04 -6.67 8.07
N LEU A 150 1.73 -6.36 8.16
CA LEU A 150 1.24 -5.03 8.52
C LEU A 150 1.65 -4.62 9.94
N VAL A 151 1.56 -5.55 10.90
CA VAL A 151 1.99 -5.32 12.29
C VAL A 151 3.50 -5.05 12.34
N LEU A 152 4.31 -5.86 11.67
CA LEU A 152 5.76 -5.69 11.64
C LEU A 152 6.17 -4.38 10.97
N ARG A 153 5.50 -3.98 9.90
CA ARG A 153 5.71 -2.70 9.23
C ARG A 153 5.49 -1.52 10.18
N SER A 154 4.38 -1.52 10.91
CA SER A 154 4.04 -0.49 11.88
C SER A 154 5.11 -0.37 12.97
N GLN A 155 5.60 -1.47 13.49
CA GLN A 155 6.65 -1.48 14.50
C GLN A 155 7.96 -0.87 13.99
N SER A 156 8.36 -1.14 12.76
CA SER A 156 9.58 -0.57 12.16
C SER A 156 9.46 0.91 11.82
N GLU A 157 8.26 1.38 11.48
CA GLU A 157 8.02 2.78 11.11
C GLU A 157 7.86 3.69 12.33
N VAL A 158 7.22 3.21 13.40
CA VAL A 158 7.02 3.95 14.64
C VAL A 158 8.25 3.89 15.55
N HIS A 159 8.96 2.79 15.54
CA HIS A 159 10.19 2.57 16.28
C HIS A 159 11.28 2.12 15.32
N PRO A 160 11.87 3.03 14.52
CA PRO A 160 12.99 2.67 13.67
C PRO A 160 14.08 2.05 14.55
N PRO A 161 14.71 0.94 14.11
CA PRO A 161 15.78 0.32 14.87
C PRO A 161 16.87 1.38 15.15
N GLU A 162 17.25 1.51 16.40
CA GLU A 162 18.38 2.37 16.76
C GLU A 162 19.58 1.98 15.89
N PRO A 163 20.31 2.97 15.35
CA PRO A 163 21.50 2.66 14.58
C PRO A 163 22.39 1.80 15.46
N VAL A 164 22.67 0.59 15.01
CA VAL A 164 23.56 -0.34 15.72
C VAL A 164 24.85 0.41 15.90
N LYS A 165 25.13 0.86 17.13
CA LYS A 165 26.44 1.38 17.46
C LYS A 165 27.39 0.29 17.02
N SER A 166 28.21 0.57 16.02
CA SER A 166 29.26 -0.34 15.59
C SER A 166 30.02 -0.77 16.84
N VAL A 167 29.79 -2.00 17.28
CA VAL A 167 30.62 -2.61 18.30
C VAL A 167 31.97 -2.70 17.62
N GLN A 168 32.86 -1.76 17.95
CA GLN A 168 34.25 -1.94 17.63
C GLN A 168 34.64 -3.19 18.37
N LEU A 169 34.71 -4.30 17.64
CA LEU A 169 35.37 -5.50 18.15
C LEU A 169 36.78 -5.04 18.60
N PRO A 170 37.16 -5.31 19.86
CA PRO A 170 38.53 -5.03 20.29
C PRO A 170 39.43 -5.66 19.25
N ALA A 171 40.40 -4.90 18.76
CA ALA A 171 41.40 -5.42 17.86
C ALA A 171 42.01 -6.61 18.57
N VAL A 172 41.74 -7.83 18.08
CA VAL A 172 42.44 -9.01 18.52
C VAL A 172 43.86 -8.81 18.00
N GLU A 173 44.77 -8.35 18.86
CA GLU A 173 46.19 -8.45 18.58
C GLU A 173 46.48 -9.93 18.39
N LEU A 174 46.65 -10.36 17.17
CA LEU A 174 47.19 -11.66 16.84
C LEU A 174 48.60 -11.69 17.43
N PRO A 175 48.91 -12.69 18.28
CA PRO A 175 50.27 -12.85 18.74
C PRO A 175 51.19 -12.98 17.52
N PRO A 176 52.44 -12.46 17.61
CA PRO A 176 53.33 -12.52 16.47
C PRO A 176 53.50 -13.96 16.03
N THR A 177 53.34 -14.19 14.75
CA THR A 177 53.43 -15.47 14.06
C THR A 177 54.77 -16.14 14.38
N ALA A 178 54.72 -17.10 15.31
CA ALA A 178 55.70 -18.15 15.38
C ALA A 178 54.94 -19.45 15.17
N ASP A 179 55.18 -20.06 14.01
CA ASP A 179 54.75 -21.42 13.69
C ASP A 179 53.29 -21.67 13.28
N ASP A 180 52.75 -20.91 12.34
CA ASP A 180 51.53 -21.27 11.69
C ASP A 180 51.57 -22.63 10.95
N GLU A 181 52.77 -23.06 10.54
CA GLU A 181 52.97 -24.38 9.94
C GLU A 181 52.81 -25.54 10.93
N LYS A 182 53.12 -25.36 12.23
CA LYS A 182 52.89 -26.40 13.23
C LYS A 182 51.46 -26.56 13.68
N ILE A 183 50.66 -25.51 13.62
CA ILE A 183 49.24 -25.56 13.98
C ILE A 183 48.46 -26.31 12.91
N ILE A 184 48.78 -26.10 11.65
CA ILE A 184 48.15 -26.82 10.53
C ILE A 184 48.50 -28.30 10.54
N ALA A 185 49.72 -28.67 10.93
CA ALA A 185 50.13 -30.06 11.05
C ALA A 185 49.50 -30.81 12.22
N SER A 186 48.96 -30.14 13.21
CA SER A 186 48.32 -30.75 14.39
C SER A 186 46.79 -30.99 14.21
N ILE A 187 46.18 -30.48 13.19
CA ILE A 187 44.78 -30.75 12.85
C ILE A 187 44.74 -32.09 12.11
N LYS A 188 44.64 -33.18 12.86
CA LYS A 188 44.30 -34.48 12.27
C LYS A 188 42.89 -34.38 11.68
N PRO A 189 42.70 -34.73 10.41
CA PRO A 189 41.37 -34.87 9.87
C PRO A 189 40.59 -35.87 10.72
N ARG A 190 39.44 -35.48 11.27
CA ARG A 190 38.53 -36.43 11.89
C ARG A 190 38.01 -37.33 10.77
N THR A 191 38.66 -38.45 10.58
CA THR A 191 38.12 -39.57 9.81
C THR A 191 36.97 -40.14 10.61
N GLY A 192 35.72 -39.83 10.21
CA GLY A 192 34.55 -40.34 10.88
C GLY A 192 33.27 -39.55 10.65
N VAL A 193 33.22 -38.65 9.66
CA VAL A 193 31.93 -38.19 9.15
C VAL A 193 31.54 -39.16 8.04
N GLU A 194 30.77 -40.19 8.37
CA GLU A 194 30.05 -40.95 7.39
C GLU A 194 29.08 -39.97 6.72
N VAL A 195 29.32 -39.68 5.45
CA VAL A 195 28.36 -39.05 4.58
C VAL A 195 27.27 -40.10 4.37
N LEU A 196 26.17 -39.96 5.11
CA LEU A 196 24.95 -40.70 4.83
C LEU A 196 24.52 -40.37 3.40
N GLN A 197 24.74 -41.28 2.48
CA GLN A 197 24.13 -41.22 1.15
C GLN A 197 22.63 -41.27 1.33
N PRO A 198 21.85 -40.46 0.61
CA PRO A 198 20.41 -40.57 0.63
C PRO A 198 20.03 -41.95 0.10
N GLU A 199 19.46 -42.80 0.95
CA GLU A 199 18.84 -44.03 0.52
C GLU A 199 17.67 -43.70 -0.41
N ASP A 200 17.75 -44.22 -1.62
CA ASP A 200 16.65 -44.30 -2.58
C ASP A 200 15.48 -45.03 -1.93
N ARG A 201 14.45 -44.30 -1.50
CA ARG A 201 13.16 -44.87 -1.13
C ARG A 201 12.41 -45.20 -2.41
N GLN A 202 12.72 -46.33 -3.00
CA GLN A 202 11.86 -46.96 -3.99
C GLN A 202 10.54 -47.35 -3.32
N GLY A 203 9.48 -46.86 -3.92
CA GLY A 203 8.13 -47.34 -4.00
C GLY A 203 7.57 -48.27 -2.91
N LYS A 204 6.60 -47.76 -2.17
CA LYS A 204 5.46 -48.57 -1.73
C LYS A 204 4.17 -47.87 -2.12
N THR A 205 3.59 -48.37 -3.19
CA THR A 205 2.20 -48.17 -3.58
C THR A 205 1.29 -48.81 -2.54
N TYR A 206 0.41 -48.05 -1.96
CA TYR A 206 -0.70 -48.60 -1.16
C TYR A 206 -1.96 -48.55 -2.02
N PHE A 207 -2.60 -49.71 -2.13
CA PHE A 207 -3.92 -49.89 -2.72
C PHE A 207 -4.98 -49.23 -1.83
#